data_18d5b7b63764dac172517d2679fc22a8
#
_entry.id   18d5b7b63764dac172517d2679fc22a8
#
_cell.length_a   1.000
_cell.length_b   1.000
_cell.length_c   1.000
_cell.angle_alpha   90.00
_cell.angle_beta   90.00
_cell.angle_gamma   90.00
#
_symmetry.space_group_name_H-M   'P 1'
#
loop_
_entity.id
_entity.type
_entity.pdbx_description
1 polymer ?
#
loop_
_entity_poly.entity_id
_entity_poly.type
_entity_poly.pdbx_seq_one_letter_code
_entity_poly.pdbx_strand_id
1 'polypeptide(L)'
;MAAFGFFNSKNHTFYNVHENELLDAQERLGFEFPRELRKFYLEVGYGFINSRNQNAFNRFLGPGTIADITLREDIYEFDPDLDGIYEEEDRLVFFEVNEGVYLTLDLNQASQTPVYYFETQIAGSLKEFISKMDEDAEYFMQMVD
;
A
#
# COMPACT_ATOMS: atom_id res chain seq x y z
N MET A 1 3.58 -21.93 4.54
CA MET A 1 2.42 -21.61 3.68
C MET A 1 2.33 -20.11 3.45
N ALA A 2 2.17 -19.71 2.21
CA ALA A 2 2.15 -18.29 1.84
C ALA A 2 0.82 -17.65 2.26
N ALA A 3 0.91 -16.51 2.97
CA ALA A 3 -0.28 -15.78 3.42
C ALA A 3 -1.07 -15.20 2.25
N PHE A 4 -0.40 -14.90 1.14
CA PHE A 4 -1.00 -14.30 -0.04
C PHE A 4 -1.03 -15.23 -1.25
N GLY A 5 -1.02 -16.54 -0.99
CA GLY A 5 -1.04 -17.53 -2.06
C GLY A 5 -2.30 -17.49 -2.93
N PHE A 6 -3.38 -16.91 -2.42
CA PHE A 6 -4.62 -16.75 -3.19
C PHE A 6 -4.49 -15.70 -4.30
N PHE A 7 -3.55 -14.78 -4.16
CA PHE A 7 -3.38 -13.68 -5.11
C PHE A 7 -2.69 -14.17 -6.37
N ASN A 8 -3.35 -14.00 -7.52
CA ASN A 8 -2.79 -14.45 -8.78
C ASN A 8 -1.99 -13.32 -9.43
N SER A 9 -0.70 -13.26 -9.08
CA SER A 9 0.18 -12.20 -9.59
C SER A 9 0.36 -12.23 -11.10
N LYS A 10 -0.05 -13.32 -11.76
CA LYS A 10 0.01 -13.40 -13.23
C LYS A 10 -1.00 -12.47 -13.91
N ASN A 11 -2.06 -12.10 -13.20
CA ASN A 11 -3.06 -11.17 -13.72
C ASN A 11 -2.67 -9.72 -13.48
N HIS A 12 -1.53 -9.49 -12.83
CA HIS A 12 -1.08 -8.17 -12.41
C HIS A 12 0.39 -8.01 -12.75
N THR A 13 0.90 -6.78 -12.64
CA THR A 13 2.29 -6.49 -12.93
C THR A 13 3.04 -6.22 -11.63
N PHE A 14 3.77 -7.22 -11.14
CA PHE A 14 4.52 -7.09 -9.88
C PHE A 14 6.00 -7.42 -10.08
N TYR A 15 6.81 -6.76 -9.26
CA TYR A 15 8.25 -6.88 -9.25
C TYR A 15 8.71 -7.36 -7.88
N ASN A 16 9.74 -8.21 -7.86
CA ASN A 16 10.26 -8.76 -6.61
C ASN A 16 10.84 -7.67 -5.72
N VAL A 17 10.64 -7.83 -4.42
CA VAL A 17 11.26 -6.97 -3.41
C VAL A 17 12.32 -7.80 -2.71
N HIS A 18 13.56 -7.30 -2.68
CA HIS A 18 14.64 -7.95 -1.95
C HIS A 18 14.58 -7.54 -0.48
N GLU A 19 14.99 -8.44 0.39
CA GLU A 19 15.00 -8.18 1.83
C GLU A 19 15.80 -6.92 2.17
N ASN A 20 16.88 -6.65 1.45
CA ASN A 20 17.71 -5.47 1.67
C ASN A 20 16.93 -4.18 1.44
N GLU A 21 16.07 -4.14 0.44
CA GLU A 21 15.24 -2.96 0.16
C GLU A 21 14.27 -2.69 1.32
N LEU A 22 13.71 -3.76 1.86
CA LEU A 22 12.79 -3.68 2.98
C LEU A 22 13.50 -3.17 4.22
N LEU A 23 14.67 -3.71 4.53
CA LEU A 23 15.45 -3.31 5.69
C LEU A 23 15.95 -1.86 5.59
N ASP A 24 16.39 -1.45 4.40
CA ASP A 24 16.83 -0.07 4.17
C ASP A 24 15.69 0.93 4.42
N ALA A 25 14.50 0.61 3.92
CA ALA A 25 13.34 1.49 4.10
C ALA A 25 12.97 1.60 5.58
N GLN A 26 12.97 0.47 6.29
CA GLN A 26 12.66 0.46 7.72
C GLN A 26 13.70 1.22 8.53
N GLU A 27 14.97 1.13 8.17
CA GLU A 27 16.02 1.89 8.83
C GLU A 27 15.81 3.39 8.62
N ARG A 28 15.49 3.82 7.42
CA ARG A 28 15.21 5.22 7.11
C ARG A 28 14.02 5.74 7.91
N LEU A 29 12.95 4.92 7.99
CA LEU A 29 11.72 5.31 8.69
C LEU A 29 11.86 5.30 10.20
N GLY A 30 12.74 4.46 10.74
CA GLY A 30 12.91 4.32 12.18
C GLY A 30 11.91 3.36 12.83
N PHE A 31 11.15 2.61 12.03
CA PHE A 31 10.23 1.60 12.54
C PHE A 31 10.06 0.49 11.50
N GLU A 32 9.57 -0.66 11.95
CA GLU A 32 9.32 -1.78 11.05
C GLU A 32 7.95 -1.64 10.38
N PHE A 33 7.88 -2.08 9.11
CA PHE A 33 6.59 -2.16 8.44
C PHE A 33 5.70 -3.17 9.16
N PRO A 34 4.37 -2.99 9.08
CA PRO A 34 3.44 -3.99 9.62
C PRO A 34 3.73 -5.38 9.07
N ARG A 35 3.48 -6.38 9.89
CA ARG A 35 3.79 -7.77 9.54
C ARG A 35 3.16 -8.22 8.22
N GLU A 36 1.87 -7.89 8.02
CA GLU A 36 1.19 -8.25 6.77
C GLU A 36 1.86 -7.61 5.56
N LEU A 37 2.27 -6.35 5.68
CA LEU A 37 2.93 -5.64 4.60
C LEU A 37 4.27 -6.27 4.27
N ARG A 38 5.07 -6.61 5.28
CA ARG A 38 6.35 -7.27 5.07
C ARG A 38 6.16 -8.61 4.36
N LYS A 39 5.18 -9.39 4.78
CA LYS A 39 4.88 -10.67 4.14
C LYS A 39 4.48 -10.50 2.68
N PHE A 40 3.65 -9.51 2.39
CA PHE A 40 3.23 -9.26 1.03
C PHE A 40 4.43 -8.90 0.15
N TYR A 41 5.30 -8.03 0.62
CA TYR A 41 6.48 -7.66 -0.15
C TYR A 41 7.37 -8.86 -0.46
N LEU A 42 7.59 -9.73 0.53
CA LEU A 42 8.48 -10.87 0.35
C LEU A 42 7.86 -12.00 -0.49
N GLU A 43 6.53 -12.13 -0.46
CA GLU A 43 5.84 -13.17 -1.23
C GLU A 43 5.46 -12.72 -2.64
N VAL A 44 5.09 -11.47 -2.79
CA VAL A 44 4.55 -10.96 -4.07
C VAL A 44 5.41 -9.83 -4.63
N GLY A 45 5.63 -8.79 -3.85
CA GLY A 45 6.42 -7.64 -4.28
C GLY A 45 5.63 -6.36 -4.33
N TYR A 46 6.00 -5.46 -5.26
CA TYR A 46 5.31 -4.19 -5.48
C TYR A 46 4.97 -4.09 -6.96
N GLY A 47 4.00 -3.24 -7.28
CA GLY A 47 3.64 -3.06 -8.68
C GLY A 47 2.21 -2.62 -8.88
N PHE A 48 1.62 -3.07 -9.98
CA PHE A 48 0.32 -2.60 -10.42
C PHE A 48 -0.71 -3.71 -10.38
N ILE A 49 -1.86 -3.40 -9.79
CA ILE A 49 -3.01 -4.30 -9.85
C ILE A 49 -3.77 -3.93 -11.13
N ASN A 50 -3.73 -4.83 -12.11
CA ASN A 50 -4.26 -4.57 -13.45
C ASN A 50 -5.68 -5.08 -13.66
N SER A 51 -6.35 -5.48 -12.59
CA SER A 51 -7.66 -6.10 -12.67
C SER A 51 -8.70 -5.13 -13.26
N ARG A 52 -9.01 -5.30 -14.53
CA ARG A 52 -10.09 -4.64 -15.28
C ARG A 52 -10.07 -3.11 -15.41
N ASN A 53 -9.59 -2.38 -14.43
CA ASN A 53 -9.62 -0.92 -14.48
C ASN A 53 -8.40 -0.39 -15.23
N GLN A 54 -8.66 0.21 -16.39
CA GLN A 54 -7.61 0.76 -17.24
C GLN A 54 -7.33 2.23 -16.94
N ASN A 55 -8.16 2.86 -16.11
CA ASN A 55 -8.09 4.30 -15.88
C ASN A 55 -7.43 4.70 -14.58
N ALA A 56 -7.16 3.76 -13.71
CA ALA A 56 -6.53 4.01 -12.42
C ALA A 56 -5.13 3.39 -12.39
N PHE A 57 -4.22 4.00 -11.61
CA PHE A 57 -2.87 3.47 -11.44
C PHE A 57 -2.91 2.16 -10.67
N ASN A 58 -3.64 2.12 -9.57
CA ASN A 58 -3.73 0.96 -8.66
C ASN A 58 -2.36 0.37 -8.38
N ARG A 59 -1.44 1.25 -7.95
CA ARG A 59 -0.04 0.93 -7.76
C ARG A 59 0.25 0.61 -6.30
N PHE A 60 0.71 -0.61 -6.05
CA PHE A 60 1.20 -0.99 -4.73
C PHE A 60 2.63 -0.48 -4.62
N LEU A 61 2.85 0.48 -3.72
CA LEU A 61 4.14 1.18 -3.62
C LEU A 61 5.24 0.28 -3.06
N GLY A 62 6.45 0.45 -3.58
CA GLY A 62 7.61 -0.27 -3.05
C GLY A 62 8.09 0.32 -1.73
N PRO A 63 8.93 -0.41 -0.99
CA PRO A 63 9.39 0.05 0.32
C PRO A 63 10.12 1.40 0.27
N GLY A 64 10.98 1.59 -0.72
CA GLY A 64 11.72 2.84 -0.87
C GLY A 64 10.81 4.02 -1.14
N THR A 65 9.78 3.82 -1.98
CA THR A 65 8.82 4.87 -2.29
C THR A 65 8.00 5.24 -1.07
N ILE A 66 7.60 4.25 -0.27
CA ILE A 66 6.86 4.52 0.97
C ILE A 66 7.72 5.37 1.91
N ALA A 67 9.00 5.05 2.03
CA ALA A 67 9.91 5.82 2.87
C ALA A 67 10.04 7.25 2.36
N ASP A 68 10.17 7.44 1.04
CA ASP A 68 10.28 8.78 0.43
C ASP A 68 9.03 9.61 0.73
N ILE A 69 7.85 9.02 0.59
CA ILE A 69 6.59 9.72 0.85
C ILE A 69 6.46 10.06 2.33
N THR A 70 6.71 9.10 3.20
CA THR A 70 6.56 9.28 4.64
C THR A 70 7.51 10.36 5.17
N LEU A 71 8.75 10.34 4.68
CA LEU A 71 9.77 11.30 5.10
C LEU A 71 9.73 12.60 4.30
N ARG A 72 8.88 12.67 3.27
CA ARG A 72 8.76 13.83 2.38
C ARG A 72 10.12 14.14 1.76
N GLU A 73 10.71 13.14 1.12
CA GLU A 73 12.01 13.26 0.45
C GLU A 73 11.85 13.10 -1.05
N ASP A 74 12.89 13.47 -1.79
CA ASP A 74 12.96 13.38 -3.23
C ASP A 74 11.80 14.15 -3.88
N ILE A 75 11.08 13.55 -4.82
CA ILE A 75 9.98 14.21 -5.52
C ILE A 75 8.79 14.55 -4.61
N TYR A 76 8.77 14.01 -3.40
CA TYR A 76 7.66 14.21 -2.46
C TYR A 76 7.91 15.34 -1.47
N GLU A 77 9.06 15.99 -1.52
CA GLU A 77 9.42 17.02 -0.55
C GLU A 77 8.41 18.17 -0.50
N PHE A 78 7.95 18.61 -1.66
CA PHE A 78 7.03 19.74 -1.76
C PHE A 78 5.70 19.35 -2.42
N ASP A 79 5.35 18.08 -2.40
CA ASP A 79 4.14 17.59 -3.06
C ASP A 79 2.89 18.10 -2.33
N PRO A 80 2.08 18.97 -2.95
CA PRO A 80 0.90 19.52 -2.29
C PRO A 80 -0.20 18.48 -2.05
N ASP A 81 -0.21 17.39 -2.82
CA ASP A 81 -1.20 16.33 -2.65
C ASP A 81 -1.05 15.61 -1.33
N LEU A 82 0.14 15.68 -0.72
CA LEU A 82 0.42 15.02 0.54
C LEU A 82 0.23 15.95 1.75
N ASP A 83 0.10 17.25 1.52
CA ASP A 83 0.03 18.23 2.60
C ASP A 83 -1.26 18.08 3.41
N GLY A 84 -1.10 17.83 4.71
CA GLY A 84 -2.20 17.84 5.68
C GLY A 84 -3.13 16.64 5.65
N ILE A 85 -3.08 15.81 4.61
CA ILE A 85 -3.99 14.68 4.45
C ILE A 85 -3.32 13.37 4.86
N TYR A 86 -2.07 13.19 4.48
CA TYR A 86 -1.35 11.93 4.68
C TYR A 86 -0.22 12.06 5.69
N GLU A 87 -0.30 13.02 6.59
CA GLU A 87 0.75 13.30 7.56
C GLU A 87 0.52 12.71 8.94
N GLU A 88 -0.54 11.92 9.11
CA GLU A 88 -0.84 11.29 10.41
C GLU A 88 0.20 10.23 10.75
N GLU A 89 0.73 10.29 11.97
CA GLU A 89 1.81 9.38 12.41
C GLU A 89 1.38 7.92 12.49
N ASP A 90 0.10 7.65 12.72
CA ASP A 90 -0.41 6.28 12.84
C ASP A 90 -0.92 5.71 11.53
N ARG A 91 -0.71 6.42 10.43
CA ARG A 91 -1.11 5.97 9.10
C ARG A 91 0.08 5.93 8.17
N LEU A 92 0.15 4.89 7.36
CA LEU A 92 1.24 4.71 6.40
C LEU A 92 0.67 4.67 4.99
N VAL A 93 1.10 5.59 4.13
CA VAL A 93 0.73 5.58 2.72
C VAL A 93 1.44 4.40 2.05
N PHE A 94 0.68 3.51 1.40
CA PHE A 94 1.26 2.31 0.79
C PHE A 94 0.76 2.04 -0.63
N PHE A 95 -0.27 2.71 -1.07
CA PHE A 95 -0.93 2.39 -2.33
C PHE A 95 -1.40 3.67 -3.01
N GLU A 96 -1.19 3.76 -4.32
CA GLU A 96 -1.61 4.91 -5.13
C GLU A 96 -2.73 4.48 -6.06
N VAL A 97 -3.93 5.02 -5.84
CA VAL A 97 -5.09 4.73 -6.67
C VAL A 97 -4.98 5.45 -8.00
N ASN A 98 -4.73 6.75 -7.93
CA ASN A 98 -4.53 7.64 -9.07
C ASN A 98 -3.56 8.73 -8.64
N GLU A 99 -3.23 9.63 -9.56
CA GLU A 99 -2.32 10.73 -9.27
C GLU A 99 -2.83 11.54 -8.07
N GLY A 100 -2.03 11.58 -7.01
CA GLY A 100 -2.35 12.35 -5.81
C GLY A 100 -3.36 11.70 -4.87
N VAL A 101 -3.87 10.51 -5.19
CA VAL A 101 -4.84 9.81 -4.36
C VAL A 101 -4.23 8.52 -3.84
N TYR A 102 -4.08 8.42 -2.53
CA TYR A 102 -3.39 7.29 -1.87
C TYR A 102 -4.31 6.58 -0.88
N LEU A 103 -3.98 5.33 -0.60
CA LEU A 103 -4.59 4.56 0.48
C LEU A 103 -3.58 4.43 1.60
N THR A 104 -4.08 4.31 2.83
CA THR A 104 -3.23 4.20 4.01
C THR A 104 -3.53 2.95 4.82
N LEU A 105 -2.52 2.51 5.57
CA LEU A 105 -2.63 1.43 6.54
C LEU A 105 -2.64 2.04 7.94
N ASP A 106 -3.43 1.44 8.84
CA ASP A 106 -3.43 1.81 10.25
C ASP A 106 -2.29 1.07 10.96
N LEU A 107 -1.37 1.82 11.56
CA LEU A 107 -0.21 1.28 12.25
C LEU A 107 -0.48 0.88 13.70
N ASN A 108 -1.66 1.19 14.23
CA ASN A 108 -1.98 0.93 15.64
C ASN A 108 -2.43 -0.50 15.93
N GLN A 109 -2.73 -1.29 14.88
CA GLN A 109 -3.19 -2.66 15.05
C GLN A 109 -2.01 -3.62 14.96
N ALA A 110 -1.79 -4.41 16.01
CA ALA A 110 -0.61 -5.29 16.06
C ALA A 110 -0.68 -6.47 15.09
N SER A 111 -1.85 -7.05 14.91
CA SER A 111 -2.01 -8.29 14.13
C SER A 111 -2.62 -8.08 12.76
N GLN A 112 -3.31 -6.98 12.54
CA GLN A 112 -3.97 -6.67 11.29
C GLN A 112 -3.67 -5.24 10.90
N THR A 113 -3.76 -4.96 9.60
CA THR A 113 -3.50 -3.61 9.08
C THR A 113 -4.73 -3.15 8.30
N PRO A 114 -5.71 -2.55 9.01
CA PRO A 114 -6.87 -1.98 8.31
C PRO A 114 -6.44 -0.99 7.24
N VAL A 115 -7.17 -0.99 6.14
CA VAL A 115 -6.87 -0.12 4.99
C VAL A 115 -7.92 0.97 4.89
N TYR A 116 -7.48 2.19 4.63
CA TYR A 116 -8.35 3.36 4.58
C TYR A 116 -8.23 4.11 3.27
N TYR A 117 -9.37 4.58 2.79
CA TYR A 117 -9.47 5.59 1.73
C TYR A 117 -9.87 6.87 2.45
N PHE A 118 -8.88 7.76 2.65
CA PHE A 118 -9.03 8.93 3.52
C PHE A 118 -9.48 8.48 4.92
N GLU A 119 -10.69 8.81 5.35
CA GLU A 119 -11.20 8.45 6.67
C GLU A 119 -12.10 7.21 6.66
N THR A 120 -12.37 6.66 5.48
CA THR A 120 -13.26 5.50 5.34
C THR A 120 -12.47 4.22 5.33
N GLN A 121 -12.77 3.32 6.27
CA GLN A 121 -12.14 2.00 6.30
C GLN A 121 -12.72 1.16 5.15
N ILE A 122 -11.86 0.69 4.25
CA ILE A 122 -12.27 -0.10 3.10
C ILE A 122 -11.90 -1.58 3.21
N ALA A 123 -11.09 -1.94 4.20
CA ALA A 123 -10.76 -3.34 4.50
C ALA A 123 -10.29 -3.44 5.93
N GLY A 124 -10.54 -4.59 6.55
CA GLY A 124 -10.13 -4.85 7.93
C GLY A 124 -8.69 -5.31 8.05
N SER A 125 -8.07 -5.69 6.94
CA SER A 125 -6.68 -6.13 6.91
C SER A 125 -6.14 -5.97 5.51
N LEU A 126 -4.80 -6.01 5.39
CA LEU A 126 -4.14 -5.97 4.09
C LEU A 126 -4.55 -7.18 3.25
N LYS A 127 -4.65 -8.35 3.88
CA LYS A 127 -5.05 -9.57 3.19
C LYS A 127 -6.45 -9.42 2.58
N GLU A 128 -7.38 -8.87 3.34
CA GLU A 128 -8.73 -8.61 2.84
C GLU A 128 -8.71 -7.63 1.68
N PHE A 129 -7.93 -6.55 1.81
CA PHE A 129 -7.78 -5.55 0.75
C PHE A 129 -7.29 -6.19 -0.55
N ILE A 130 -6.22 -6.99 -0.46
CA ILE A 130 -5.63 -7.63 -1.63
C ILE A 130 -6.62 -8.61 -2.26
N SER A 131 -7.35 -9.36 -1.44
CA SER A 131 -8.34 -10.31 -1.93
C SER A 131 -9.46 -9.61 -2.70
N LYS A 132 -9.96 -8.50 -2.17
CA LYS A 132 -11.02 -7.73 -2.81
C LYS A 132 -10.53 -7.03 -4.08
N MET A 133 -9.32 -6.49 -4.06
CA MET A 133 -8.74 -5.85 -5.23
C MET A 133 -8.46 -6.85 -6.35
N ASP A 134 -8.12 -8.08 -6.01
CA ASP A 134 -7.91 -9.12 -7.01
C ASP A 134 -9.21 -9.46 -7.75
N GLU A 135 -10.34 -9.37 -7.07
CA GLU A 135 -11.66 -9.61 -7.68
C GLU A 135 -12.18 -8.39 -8.42
N ASP A 136 -12.05 -7.21 -7.81
CA ASP A 136 -12.57 -5.98 -8.36
C ASP A 136 -11.77 -4.80 -7.83
N ALA A 137 -10.92 -4.23 -8.67
CA ALA A 137 -10.02 -3.15 -8.28
C ALA A 137 -10.77 -1.84 -7.97
N GLU A 138 -12.07 -1.79 -8.21
CA GLU A 138 -12.89 -0.62 -7.91
C GLU A 138 -13.88 -0.84 -6.77
N TYR A 139 -13.75 -1.96 -6.03
CA TYR A 139 -14.74 -2.31 -5.02
C TYR A 139 -14.97 -1.20 -3.98
N PHE A 140 -13.90 -0.52 -3.58
CA PHE A 140 -14.01 0.49 -2.53
C PHE A 140 -14.70 1.77 -3.00
N MET A 141 -14.79 1.98 -4.30
CA MET A 141 -15.50 3.15 -4.83
C MET A 141 -16.99 3.12 -4.49
N GLN A 142 -17.52 1.94 -4.19
CA GLN A 142 -18.90 1.78 -3.77
C GLN A 142 -19.08 2.01 -2.27
N MET A 143 -18.00 2.03 -1.51
CA MET A 143 -18.01 2.21 -0.06
C MET A 143 -17.88 3.66 0.35
N VAL A 144 -17.46 4.53 -0.55
CA VAL A 144 -17.27 5.95 -0.29
C VAL A 144 -18.18 6.76 -1.19
N ASP A 145 -18.66 7.87 -0.68
CA ASP A 145 -19.54 8.76 -1.43
C ASP A 145 -18.77 9.92 -2.04
#